data_7b260b78a651e0d8d03ac49b43a5bb88
#
_entry.id   7b260b78a651e0d8d03ac49b43a5bb88
#
_cell.length_a   1.000
_cell.length_b   1.000
_cell.length_c   1.000
_cell.angle_alpha   90.00
_cell.angle_beta   90.00
_cell.angle_gamma   90.00
#
_symmetry.space_group_name_H-M   'P 1'
#
loop_
_entity.id
_entity.type
_entity.pdbx_description
1 polymer ?
#
loop_
_entity_poly.entity_id
_entity_poly.type
_entity_poly.pdbx_seq_one_letter_code
_entity_poly.pdbx_strand_id
1 'polypeptide(L)'
;MNGTYYTITEVFDFGPHISKIILDYGKSMKGAAPSPEQFTVHVTRTSTEGENFVWPNFMGDKPNDSMDGTRRVSNVYVSDKTGAPCEDGTCLTLELPCFIMEGIGSIIKFNGNFNVFVNVAYDVTQTSEIATDDDAISPQTFDVDGGNRVIYGEW
;
A
#
# COMPACT_ATOMS: atom_id res chain seq x y z
N MET A 1 11.57 -16.88 0.48
CA MET A 1 12.03 -15.49 0.57
C MET A 1 10.91 -14.59 0.08
N ASN A 2 10.60 -13.55 0.83
CA ASN A 2 9.49 -12.65 0.48
C ASN A 2 9.94 -11.56 -0.49
N GLY A 3 8.98 -11.06 -1.24
CA GLY A 3 9.25 -10.06 -2.26
C GLY A 3 9.30 -8.64 -1.73
N THR A 4 9.76 -7.75 -2.59
CA THR A 4 9.91 -6.32 -2.32
C THR A 4 8.72 -5.54 -2.85
N TYR A 5 8.24 -4.59 -2.07
CA TYR A 5 7.22 -3.63 -2.51
C TYR A 5 7.76 -2.21 -2.38
N TYR A 6 7.19 -1.32 -3.17
CA TYR A 6 7.42 0.12 -3.07
C TYR A 6 6.09 0.79 -2.85
N THR A 7 6.09 1.95 -2.21
CA THR A 7 4.86 2.72 -1.98
C THR A 7 4.93 4.08 -2.63
N ILE A 8 3.75 4.59 -3.01
CA ILE A 8 3.58 5.97 -3.45
C ILE A 8 2.63 6.64 -2.47
N THR A 9 3.10 7.74 -1.90
CA THR A 9 2.30 8.62 -1.05
C THR A 9 1.84 9.80 -1.88
N GLU A 10 0.52 10.04 -1.91
CA GLU A 10 -0.06 11.25 -2.50
C GLU A 10 -0.47 12.20 -1.39
N VAL A 11 -0.24 13.48 -1.62
CA VAL A 11 -0.67 14.51 -0.68
C VAL A 11 -2.04 15.02 -1.14
N PHE A 12 -3.06 14.70 -0.34
CA PHE A 12 -4.44 15.14 -0.56
C PHE A 12 -4.77 16.32 0.34
N ASP A 13 -5.94 16.93 0.15
CA ASP A 13 -6.42 18.00 1.02
C ASP A 13 -6.49 17.58 2.50
N PHE A 14 -6.77 16.31 2.75
CA PHE A 14 -6.86 15.74 4.10
C PHE A 14 -5.54 15.13 4.57
N GLY A 15 -4.45 15.34 3.85
CA GLY A 15 -3.11 14.92 4.27
C GLY A 15 -2.50 13.83 3.38
N PRO A 16 -1.28 13.40 3.71
CA PRO A 16 -0.57 12.40 2.92
C PRO A 16 -1.10 10.98 3.20
N HIS A 17 -1.44 10.28 2.14
CA HIS A 17 -1.90 8.89 2.19
C HIS A 17 -1.14 8.05 1.20
N ILE A 18 -0.87 6.80 1.52
CA ILE A 18 -0.31 5.84 0.58
C ILE A 18 -1.44 5.42 -0.36
N SER A 19 -1.30 5.76 -1.63
CA SER A 19 -2.32 5.54 -2.66
C SER A 19 -2.00 4.38 -3.58
N LYS A 20 -0.74 3.93 -3.64
CA LYS A 20 -0.32 2.82 -4.50
C LYS A 20 0.75 1.99 -3.83
N ILE A 21 0.71 0.70 -4.09
CA ILE A 21 1.77 -0.25 -3.75
C ILE A 21 2.24 -0.89 -5.04
N ILE A 22 3.55 -0.92 -5.24
CA ILE A 22 4.18 -1.50 -6.42
C ILE A 22 4.88 -2.78 -5.99
N LEU A 23 4.46 -3.91 -6.56
CA LEU A 23 5.02 -5.23 -6.25
C LEU A 23 6.07 -5.58 -7.30
N ASP A 24 7.30 -5.81 -6.87
CA ASP A 24 8.41 -6.13 -7.76
C ASP A 24 8.53 -7.64 -7.94
N TYR A 25 8.18 -8.12 -9.12
CA TYR A 25 8.29 -9.54 -9.45
C TYR A 25 9.65 -9.94 -10.02
N GLY A 26 10.46 -8.97 -10.42
CA GLY A 26 11.81 -9.21 -10.94
C GLY A 26 11.85 -9.91 -12.31
N LYS A 27 10.71 -10.06 -12.96
CA LYS A 27 10.59 -10.64 -14.31
C LYS A 27 9.43 -9.98 -15.04
N SER A 28 9.40 -10.09 -16.36
CA SER A 28 8.34 -9.49 -17.16
C SER A 28 6.97 -10.05 -16.76
N MET A 29 6.04 -9.15 -16.54
CA MET A 29 4.64 -9.47 -16.26
C MET A 29 3.75 -9.27 -17.50
N LYS A 30 4.37 -9.22 -18.67
CA LYS A 30 3.64 -9.03 -19.93
C LYS A 30 2.56 -10.09 -20.11
N GLY A 31 1.38 -9.66 -20.51
CA GLY A 31 0.23 -10.56 -20.70
C GLY A 31 -0.54 -10.87 -19.43
N ALA A 32 -0.07 -10.43 -18.26
CA ALA A 32 -0.81 -10.64 -17.03
C ALA A 32 -2.11 -9.85 -17.03
N ALA A 33 -3.18 -10.47 -16.52
CA ALA A 33 -4.48 -9.83 -16.35
C ALA A 33 -4.89 -9.95 -14.88
N PRO A 34 -4.16 -9.27 -13.98
CA PRO A 34 -4.44 -9.38 -12.55
C PRO A 34 -5.76 -8.70 -12.18
N SER A 35 -6.37 -9.17 -11.10
CA SER A 35 -7.57 -8.53 -10.58
C SER A 35 -7.39 -8.20 -9.10
N PRO A 36 -8.12 -7.18 -8.59
CA PRO A 36 -8.00 -6.77 -7.18
C PRO A 36 -8.24 -7.90 -6.18
N GLU A 37 -9.11 -8.84 -6.52
CA GLU A 37 -9.46 -9.96 -5.63
C GLU A 37 -8.31 -10.94 -5.39
N GLN A 38 -7.27 -10.87 -6.21
CA GLN A 38 -6.10 -11.73 -6.08
C GLN A 38 -5.11 -11.23 -5.03
N PHE A 39 -5.39 -10.09 -4.38
CA PHE A 39 -4.45 -9.49 -3.44
C PHE A 39 -5.14 -9.15 -2.12
N THR A 40 -4.45 -9.49 -1.03
CA THR A 40 -4.80 -9.04 0.31
C THR A 40 -3.72 -8.09 0.78
N VAL A 41 -4.11 -6.89 1.19
CA VAL A 41 -3.19 -5.86 1.64
C VAL A 41 -3.41 -5.62 3.12
N HIS A 42 -2.44 -5.99 3.93
CA HIS A 42 -2.43 -5.72 5.36
C HIS A 42 -1.45 -4.60 5.65
N VAL A 43 -1.84 -3.67 6.52
CA VAL A 43 -0.99 -2.56 6.94
C VAL A 43 -0.90 -2.50 8.45
N THR A 44 0.31 -2.24 8.94
CA THR A 44 0.57 -1.99 10.36
C THR A 44 1.22 -0.62 10.47
N ARG A 45 0.65 0.22 11.34
CA ARG A 45 1.17 1.56 11.62
C ARG A 45 1.60 1.59 13.09
N THR A 46 2.80 2.08 13.34
CA THR A 46 3.34 2.15 14.71
C THR A 46 3.93 3.52 14.96
N SER A 47 3.99 3.89 16.25
CA SER A 47 4.67 5.11 16.67
C SER A 47 6.14 5.08 16.24
N THR A 48 6.67 6.21 15.82
CA THR A 48 8.10 6.35 15.53
C THR A 48 8.97 6.15 16.77
N GLU A 49 8.37 6.21 17.96
CA GLU A 49 9.05 5.96 19.23
C GLU A 49 8.94 4.50 19.69
N GLY A 50 8.37 3.63 18.85
CA GLY A 50 8.25 2.20 19.13
C GLY A 50 7.06 1.82 19.98
N GLU A 51 6.20 2.77 20.33
CA GLU A 51 5.01 2.54 21.13
C GLU A 51 3.75 2.60 20.26
N ASN A 52 2.74 1.83 20.62
CA ASN A 52 1.43 1.96 20.00
C ASN A 52 0.76 3.24 20.47
N PHE A 53 0.14 3.95 19.56
CA PHE A 53 -0.63 5.14 19.92
C PHE A 53 -1.90 4.75 20.66
N VAL A 54 -2.16 5.45 21.77
CA VAL A 54 -3.43 5.40 22.48
C VAL A 54 -4.02 6.80 22.41
N TRP A 55 -4.75 7.07 21.35
CA TRP A 55 -5.24 8.42 21.09
C TRP A 55 -6.72 8.55 21.44
N PRO A 56 -7.13 9.71 21.95
CA PRO A 56 -8.55 10.03 21.93
C PRO A 56 -8.98 10.09 20.45
N ASN A 57 -10.03 9.40 20.12
CA ASN A 57 -10.58 9.46 18.78
C ASN A 57 -11.80 10.39 18.81
N PHE A 58 -11.76 11.42 17.98
CA PHE A 58 -12.84 12.41 17.92
C PHE A 58 -14.16 11.80 17.45
N MET A 59 -14.13 10.68 16.78
CA MET A 59 -15.31 9.98 16.30
C MET A 59 -15.79 8.90 17.26
N GLY A 60 -15.19 8.78 18.43
CA GLY A 60 -15.57 7.80 19.44
C GLY A 60 -15.08 6.40 19.19
N ASP A 61 -14.17 6.22 18.24
CA ASP A 61 -13.58 4.91 17.96
C ASP A 61 -12.65 4.47 19.07
N LYS A 62 -12.30 3.20 19.03
CA LYS A 62 -11.36 2.63 19.99
C LYS A 62 -9.94 3.16 19.73
N PRO A 63 -9.11 3.27 20.77
CA PRO A 63 -7.69 3.56 20.58
C PRO A 63 -7.06 2.57 19.58
N ASN A 64 -6.22 3.10 18.68
CA ASN A 64 -5.47 2.33 17.67
C ASN A 64 -6.32 1.67 16.57
N ASP A 65 -7.60 2.01 16.42
CA ASP A 65 -8.45 1.42 15.38
C ASP A 65 -7.87 1.59 13.96
N SER A 66 -7.12 2.64 13.72
CA SER A 66 -6.51 2.90 12.43
C SER A 66 -5.04 2.50 12.34
N MET A 67 -4.52 1.74 13.32
CA MET A 67 -3.10 1.38 13.38
C MET A 67 -2.78 0.03 12.74
N ASP A 68 -3.77 -0.83 12.60
CA ASP A 68 -3.59 -2.17 12.04
C ASP A 68 -4.86 -2.58 11.32
N GLY A 69 -4.73 -3.10 10.12
CA GLY A 69 -5.90 -3.56 9.39
C GLY A 69 -5.59 -3.87 7.92
N THR A 70 -6.66 -4.05 7.16
CA THR A 70 -6.58 -4.34 5.73
C THR A 70 -7.03 -3.16 4.91
N ARG A 71 -6.46 -3.04 3.71
CA ARG A 71 -6.87 -2.02 2.75
C ARG A 71 -7.45 -2.69 1.51
N ARG A 72 -8.48 -2.06 0.95
CA ARG A 72 -9.09 -2.51 -0.29
C ARG A 72 -8.22 -2.12 -1.48
N VAL A 73 -8.13 -3.00 -2.48
CA VAL A 73 -7.49 -2.73 -3.75
C VAL A 73 -8.57 -2.39 -4.77
N SER A 74 -8.49 -1.23 -5.40
CA SER A 74 -9.49 -0.78 -6.38
C SER A 74 -9.11 -1.11 -7.81
N ASN A 75 -7.81 -1.24 -8.08
CA ASN A 75 -7.31 -1.54 -9.42
C ASN A 75 -5.90 -2.14 -9.31
N VAL A 76 -5.52 -2.93 -10.31
CA VAL A 76 -4.18 -3.47 -10.41
C VAL A 76 -3.79 -3.54 -11.88
N TYR A 77 -2.54 -3.21 -12.20
CA TYR A 77 -2.06 -3.21 -13.59
C TYR A 77 -0.56 -3.49 -13.65
N VAL A 78 -0.12 -3.97 -14.80
CA VAL A 78 1.30 -4.19 -15.08
C VAL A 78 2.00 -2.83 -15.21
N SER A 79 3.13 -2.69 -14.55
CA SER A 79 3.83 -1.41 -14.45
C SER A 79 5.33 -1.57 -14.40
N ASP A 80 6.03 -0.44 -14.51
CA ASP A 80 7.44 -0.35 -14.11
C ASP A 80 7.55 -0.07 -12.60
N LYS A 81 8.78 0.09 -12.13
CA LYS A 81 9.04 0.34 -10.70
C LYS A 81 8.58 1.70 -10.21
N THR A 82 8.24 2.61 -11.11
CA THR A 82 7.72 3.94 -10.72
C THR A 82 6.20 3.95 -10.58
N GLY A 83 5.54 2.84 -10.92
CA GLY A 83 4.09 2.75 -10.91
C GLY A 83 3.44 3.21 -12.21
N ALA A 84 4.23 3.54 -13.24
CA ALA A 84 3.71 3.91 -14.54
C ALA A 84 3.29 2.66 -15.32
N PRO A 85 2.09 2.64 -15.93
CA PRO A 85 1.68 1.50 -16.77
C PRO A 85 2.73 1.20 -17.83
N CYS A 86 3.09 -0.08 -17.95
CA CYS A 86 4.14 -0.51 -18.85
C CYS A 86 3.83 -1.95 -19.27
N GLU A 87 3.60 -2.18 -20.56
CA GLU A 87 3.13 -3.47 -21.06
C GLU A 87 4.05 -4.63 -20.68
N ASP A 88 5.37 -4.42 -20.76
CA ASP A 88 6.37 -5.42 -20.44
C ASP A 88 7.06 -5.17 -19.10
N GLY A 89 6.41 -4.41 -18.20
CA GLY A 89 6.95 -4.09 -16.89
C GLY A 89 7.16 -5.32 -16.02
N THR A 90 8.03 -5.16 -15.03
CA THR A 90 8.37 -6.23 -14.10
C THR A 90 7.60 -6.14 -12.79
N CYS A 91 6.67 -5.23 -12.70
CA CYS A 91 5.91 -4.95 -11.48
C CYS A 91 4.41 -4.98 -11.72
N LEU A 92 3.66 -5.17 -10.65
CA LEU A 92 2.23 -4.90 -10.61
C LEU A 92 2.00 -3.75 -9.64
N THR A 93 1.23 -2.77 -10.06
CA THR A 93 0.85 -1.65 -9.20
C THR A 93 -0.59 -1.83 -8.74
N LEU A 94 -0.78 -1.78 -7.44
CA LEU A 94 -2.09 -1.85 -6.79
C LEU A 94 -2.51 -0.43 -6.41
N GLU A 95 -3.69 -0.01 -6.86
CA GLU A 95 -4.27 1.26 -6.45
C GLU A 95 -5.15 1.06 -5.22
N LEU A 96 -4.92 1.90 -4.22
CA LEU A 96 -5.60 1.82 -2.92
C LEU A 96 -6.45 3.09 -2.75
N PRO A 97 -7.77 2.96 -2.57
CA PRO A 97 -8.61 4.13 -2.33
C PRO A 97 -8.18 4.88 -1.07
N CYS A 98 -8.19 6.21 -1.15
CA CYS A 98 -7.82 7.07 -0.04
C CYS A 98 -8.98 8.01 0.28
N PHE A 99 -9.41 8.00 1.55
CA PHE A 99 -10.52 8.82 2.03
C PHE A 99 -10.14 9.46 3.35
N ILE A 100 -10.68 10.63 3.61
CA ILE A 100 -10.41 11.37 4.85
C ILE A 100 -10.77 10.55 6.11
N MET A 101 -11.79 9.71 6.02
CA MET A 101 -12.26 8.89 7.15
C MET A 101 -11.51 7.57 7.29
N GLU A 102 -10.65 7.22 6.35
CA GLU A 102 -9.85 6.00 6.39
C GLU A 102 -8.42 6.31 6.79
N GLY A 103 -8.20 6.57 8.06
CA GLY A 103 -6.88 6.92 8.58
C GLY A 103 -5.81 5.85 8.39
N ILE A 104 -6.21 4.61 8.13
CA ILE A 104 -5.26 3.50 7.95
C ILE A 104 -4.36 3.69 6.72
N GLY A 105 -4.77 4.49 5.75
CA GLY A 105 -3.96 4.83 4.59
C GLY A 105 -2.97 5.97 4.83
N SER A 106 -3.12 6.70 5.93
CA SER A 106 -2.30 7.87 6.25
C SER A 106 -0.94 7.49 6.80
N ILE A 107 0.07 8.31 6.49
CA ILE A 107 1.40 8.19 7.09
C ILE A 107 1.58 9.10 8.31
N ILE A 108 0.51 9.80 8.70
CA ILE A 108 0.50 10.65 9.89
C ILE A 108 -0.64 10.25 10.82
N LYS A 109 -0.50 10.62 12.08
CA LYS A 109 -1.53 10.44 13.10
C LYS A 109 -1.53 11.66 14.02
N PHE A 110 -2.74 12.13 14.36
CA PHE A 110 -2.89 13.22 15.32
C PHE A 110 -2.69 12.69 16.74
N ASN A 111 -1.81 13.36 17.51
CA ASN A 111 -1.45 12.92 18.86
C ASN A 111 -2.18 13.68 19.99
N GLY A 112 -3.23 14.39 19.63
CA GLY A 112 -3.95 15.24 20.58
C GLY A 112 -3.47 16.68 20.56
N ASN A 113 -2.29 16.96 20.02
CA ASN A 113 -1.70 18.28 19.91
C ASN A 113 -1.34 18.66 18.48
N PHE A 114 -0.74 17.73 17.74
CA PHE A 114 -0.32 17.96 16.35
C PHE A 114 -0.23 16.61 15.62
N ASN A 115 -0.06 16.68 14.30
CA ASN A 115 0.15 15.49 13.49
C ASN A 115 1.61 15.03 13.56
N VAL A 116 1.82 13.74 13.73
CA VAL A 116 3.15 13.12 13.74
C VAL A 116 3.21 12.01 12.70
N PHE A 117 4.39 11.79 12.15
CA PHE A 117 4.59 10.65 11.24
C PHE A 117 4.56 9.34 12.02
N VAL A 118 4.09 8.30 11.35
CA VAL A 118 4.09 6.95 11.90
C VAL A 118 4.93 6.05 11.00
N ASN A 119 5.44 4.98 11.57
CA ASN A 119 6.06 3.90 10.78
C ASN A 119 4.95 3.08 10.14
N VAL A 120 5.08 2.81 8.85
CA VAL A 120 4.08 2.06 8.10
C VAL A 120 4.74 0.86 7.47
N ALA A 121 4.19 -0.32 7.72
CA ALA A 121 4.65 -1.56 7.11
C ALA A 121 3.49 -2.24 6.41
N TYR A 122 3.72 -2.67 5.18
CA TYR A 122 2.74 -3.40 4.39
C TYR A 122 3.14 -4.86 4.26
N ASP A 123 2.13 -5.71 4.21
CA ASP A 123 2.26 -7.12 3.93
C ASP A 123 1.21 -7.44 2.86
N VAL A 124 1.66 -7.70 1.64
CA VAL A 124 0.78 -7.91 0.51
C VAL A 124 0.90 -9.35 0.06
N THR A 125 -0.22 -10.06 0.03
CA THR A 125 -0.27 -11.45 -0.41
C THR A 125 -1.01 -11.56 -1.73
N GLN A 126 -0.35 -12.16 -2.72
CA GLN A 126 -0.99 -12.65 -3.93
C GLN A 126 -1.61 -14.00 -3.59
N THR A 127 -2.92 -14.11 -3.68
CA THR A 127 -3.65 -15.27 -3.16
C THR A 127 -3.89 -16.39 -4.18
N SER A 128 -3.72 -16.09 -5.46
CA SER A 128 -3.91 -17.08 -6.52
C SER A 128 -2.88 -16.87 -7.63
N GLU A 129 -2.73 -17.89 -8.48
CA GLU A 129 -1.80 -17.85 -9.59
C GLU A 129 -2.19 -16.78 -10.62
N ILE A 130 -1.19 -16.12 -11.19
CA ILE A 130 -1.35 -15.14 -12.26
C ILE A 130 -0.56 -15.63 -13.47
N ALA A 131 -1.24 -15.82 -14.59
CA ALA A 131 -0.59 -16.22 -15.84
C ALA A 131 -0.06 -14.98 -16.57
N THR A 132 1.14 -15.10 -17.12
CA THR A 132 1.72 -14.13 -18.05
C THR A 132 1.93 -14.82 -19.41
N ASP A 133 2.43 -14.09 -20.40
CA ASP A 133 2.75 -14.66 -21.71
C ASP A 133 3.81 -15.77 -21.60
N ASP A 134 4.73 -15.67 -20.67
CA ASP A 134 5.89 -16.55 -20.56
C ASP A 134 5.78 -17.56 -19.42
N ASP A 135 4.94 -17.32 -18.42
CA ASP A 135 5.04 -18.02 -17.16
C ASP A 135 3.70 -18.03 -16.39
N ALA A 136 3.65 -18.88 -15.38
CA ALA A 136 2.57 -18.86 -14.39
C ALA A 136 3.17 -18.46 -13.06
N ILE A 137 2.72 -17.35 -12.52
CA ILE A 137 3.29 -16.75 -11.30
C ILE A 137 2.54 -17.28 -10.09
N SER A 138 3.24 -18.06 -9.28
CA SER A 138 2.66 -18.64 -8.06
C SER A 138 2.32 -17.61 -7.01
N PRO A 139 1.32 -17.89 -6.15
CA PRO A 139 1.04 -17.05 -5.00
C PRO A 139 2.28 -16.79 -4.16
N GLN A 140 2.42 -15.55 -3.68
CA GLN A 140 3.58 -15.15 -2.91
C GLN A 140 3.27 -13.91 -2.07
N THR A 141 4.16 -13.58 -1.15
CA THR A 141 4.03 -12.46 -0.24
C THR A 141 5.10 -11.42 -0.50
N PHE A 142 4.72 -10.14 -0.39
CA PHE A 142 5.62 -8.99 -0.53
C PHE A 142 5.56 -8.20 0.77
N ASP A 143 6.63 -8.26 1.56
CA ASP A 143 6.72 -7.56 2.85
C ASP A 143 8.05 -6.84 3.07
N VAL A 144 8.92 -6.82 2.07
CA VAL A 144 10.19 -6.10 2.14
C VAL A 144 10.01 -4.72 1.56
N ASP A 145 10.12 -3.69 2.40
CA ASP A 145 9.94 -2.29 1.99
C ASP A 145 11.15 -1.83 1.17
N GLY A 146 10.92 -1.54 -0.12
CA GLY A 146 11.93 -1.06 -1.03
C GLY A 146 12.05 0.46 -1.09
N GLY A 147 11.10 1.17 -0.50
CA GLY A 147 11.11 2.63 -0.46
C GLY A 147 9.76 3.25 -0.79
N ASN A 148 9.66 4.53 -0.49
CA ASN A 148 8.46 5.33 -0.70
C ASN A 148 8.79 6.56 -1.54
N ARG A 149 7.87 6.95 -2.42
CA ARG A 149 7.95 8.17 -3.21
C ARG A 149 6.72 9.03 -2.92
N VAL A 150 6.94 10.31 -2.74
CA VAL A 150 5.86 11.27 -2.49
C VAL A 150 5.54 12.03 -3.76
N ILE A 151 4.26 12.09 -4.11
CA ILE A 151 3.77 12.90 -5.23
C ILE A 151 2.67 13.82 -4.72
N TYR A 152 2.47 14.93 -5.42
CA TYR A 152 1.39 15.86 -5.12
C TYR A 152 0.29 15.63 -6.13
N GLY A 153 -0.92 15.41 -5.62
CA GLY A 153 -2.08 15.20 -6.49
C GLY A 153 -2.42 16.47 -7.29
N GLU A 154 -3.08 16.27 -8.40
CA GLU A 154 -3.66 17.36 -9.16
C GLU A 154 -5.10 17.57 -8.71
N TRP A 155 -5.39 18.78 -8.28
CA TRP A 155 -6.73 19.19 -7.87
C TRP A 155 -7.12 20.56 -8.38
#